data_2d673414849d2dcc897dc9a301bd733a
#
_entry.id   2d673414849d2dcc897dc9a301bd733a
#
_cell.length_a   1.000
_cell.length_b   1.000
_cell.length_c   1.000
_cell.angle_alpha   90.00
_cell.angle_beta   90.00
_cell.angle_gamma   90.00
#
_symmetry.space_group_name_H-M   'P 1'
#
loop_
_entity.id
_entity.type
_entity.pdbx_description
1 polymer ?
#
loop_
_entity_poly.entity_id
_entity_poly.type
_entity_poly.pdbx_seq_one_letter_code
_entity_poly.pdbx_strand_id
1 'polypeptide(L)'
;CSFAAPHAVTAKFEGDQEEKLEKIIIQKWIALFPNGQEAWTEWRRTGYPDLNPVMVNEGSFQGATVEGGVRRMIYPASFKDTEELKAALQLFNNGQGGEDKSSTRLWWDCKR
;
A
#
# COMPACT_ATOMS: atom_id res chain seq x y z
N CYS A 1 24.21 3.13 -13.27
CA CYS A 1 22.89 2.75 -12.83
C CYS A 1 21.98 2.75 -14.04
N SER A 2 21.64 1.57 -14.54
CA SER A 2 20.64 1.42 -15.59
C SER A 2 19.28 1.61 -14.94
N PHE A 3 18.70 2.79 -15.09
CA PHE A 3 17.28 2.94 -14.86
C PHE A 3 16.59 2.16 -15.99
N ALA A 4 16.13 0.95 -15.70
CA ALA A 4 15.11 0.35 -16.51
C ALA A 4 13.96 1.34 -16.48
N ALA A 5 13.64 1.95 -17.62
CA ALA A 5 12.51 2.84 -17.72
C ALA A 5 11.29 2.05 -17.27
N PRO A 6 10.63 2.42 -16.17
CA PRO A 6 9.39 1.78 -15.80
C PRO A 6 8.45 1.96 -16.98
N HIS A 7 7.66 0.95 -17.27
CA HIS A 7 6.70 0.86 -18.35
C HIS A 7 6.29 2.22 -18.88
N ALA A 8 6.66 2.53 -20.14
CA ALA A 8 6.27 3.79 -20.76
C ALA A 8 4.75 3.84 -20.84
N VAL A 9 4.12 4.36 -19.79
CA VAL A 9 2.68 4.52 -19.76
C VAL A 9 2.32 5.60 -20.76
N THR A 10 1.82 5.18 -21.89
CA THR A 10 1.34 6.11 -22.91
C THR A 10 0.09 6.82 -22.39
N ALA A 11 -0.01 8.13 -22.63
CA ALA A 11 -1.20 8.91 -22.29
C ALA A 11 -2.46 8.49 -23.09
N LYS A 12 -2.28 7.66 -24.12
CA LYS A 12 -3.37 7.17 -24.94
C LYS A 12 -4.25 6.18 -24.16
N PHE A 13 -5.53 6.50 -24.04
CA PHE A 13 -6.49 5.73 -23.28
C PHE A 13 -7.00 4.52 -24.09
N GLU A 14 -6.15 3.50 -24.24
CA GLU A 14 -6.40 2.26 -24.93
C GLU A 14 -5.94 1.08 -24.06
N GLY A 15 -6.47 -0.09 -24.32
CA GLY A 15 -6.15 -1.31 -23.60
C GLY A 15 -7.37 -1.97 -22.96
N ASP A 16 -7.15 -2.99 -22.17
CA ASP A 16 -8.19 -3.63 -21.38
C ASP A 16 -8.63 -2.76 -20.17
N GLN A 17 -9.54 -3.29 -19.37
CA GLN A 17 -10.08 -2.54 -18.23
C GLN A 17 -9.02 -2.27 -17.17
N GLU A 18 -8.11 -3.20 -16.94
CA GLU A 18 -7.06 -3.08 -15.94
C GLU A 18 -5.98 -2.08 -16.38
N GLU A 19 -5.55 -2.14 -17.64
CA GLU A 19 -4.61 -1.17 -18.22
C GLU A 19 -5.17 0.26 -18.21
N LYS A 20 -6.46 0.41 -18.46
CA LYS A 20 -7.14 1.71 -18.37
C LYS A 20 -7.18 2.24 -16.95
N LEU A 21 -7.45 1.35 -15.99
CA LEU A 21 -7.43 1.71 -14.57
C LEU A 21 -6.03 2.18 -14.15
N GLU A 22 -4.99 1.43 -14.50
CA GLU A 22 -3.61 1.80 -14.24
C GLU A 22 -3.28 3.19 -14.78
N LYS A 23 -3.62 3.47 -16.04
CA LYS A 23 -3.40 4.79 -16.66
C LYS A 23 -4.09 5.92 -15.92
N ILE A 24 -5.34 5.73 -15.51
CA ILE A 24 -6.08 6.70 -14.71
C ILE A 24 -5.40 6.96 -13.39
N ILE A 25 -5.02 5.90 -12.68
CA ILE A 25 -4.40 6.02 -11.35
C ILE A 25 -3.02 6.67 -11.42
N ILE A 26 -2.23 6.39 -12.46
CA ILE A 26 -0.94 7.06 -12.64
C ILE A 26 -1.13 8.57 -12.85
N GLN A 27 -2.09 8.99 -13.68
CA GLN A 27 -2.40 10.41 -13.86
C GLN A 27 -2.91 11.06 -12.56
N LYS A 28 -3.77 10.35 -11.82
CA LYS A 28 -4.22 10.78 -10.50
C LYS A 28 -3.06 10.93 -9.52
N TRP A 29 -2.12 9.97 -9.50
CA TRP A 29 -0.93 10.02 -8.66
C TRP A 29 -0.10 11.28 -8.89
N ILE A 30 0.13 11.64 -10.16
CA ILE A 30 0.85 12.86 -10.53
C ILE A 30 0.07 14.11 -10.09
N ALA A 31 -1.24 14.13 -10.34
CA ALA A 31 -2.10 15.26 -10.02
C ALA A 31 -2.26 15.48 -8.49
N LEU A 32 -2.09 14.44 -7.69
CA LEU A 32 -2.18 14.52 -6.23
C LEU A 32 -0.95 15.16 -5.58
N PHE A 33 0.11 15.44 -6.31
CA PHE A 33 1.26 16.14 -5.74
C PHE A 33 0.89 17.56 -5.27
N PRO A 34 1.19 17.96 -4.02
CA PRO A 34 1.97 17.26 -2.99
C PRO A 34 1.13 16.50 -1.93
N ASN A 35 -0.10 16.11 -2.22
CA ASN A 35 -0.98 15.40 -1.28
C ASN A 35 -0.59 13.91 -1.20
N GLY A 36 0.49 13.61 -0.48
CA GLY A 36 1.00 12.24 -0.34
C GLY A 36 0.06 11.30 0.40
N GLN A 37 -0.78 11.80 1.31
CA GLN A 37 -1.73 10.98 2.06
C GLN A 37 -2.80 10.37 1.14
N GLU A 38 -3.34 11.15 0.25
CA GLU A 38 -4.33 10.69 -0.73
C GLU A 38 -3.70 9.75 -1.76
N ALA A 39 -2.50 10.10 -2.24
CA ALA A 39 -1.75 9.26 -3.17
C ALA A 39 -1.45 7.88 -2.56
N TRP A 40 -1.00 7.83 -1.30
CA TRP A 40 -0.77 6.58 -0.58
C TRP A 40 -2.05 5.76 -0.39
N THR A 41 -3.18 6.41 -0.15
CA THR A 41 -4.49 5.73 -0.02
C THR A 41 -4.91 5.10 -1.34
N GLU A 42 -4.78 5.81 -2.45
CA GLU A 42 -5.07 5.27 -3.79
C GLU A 42 -4.16 4.10 -4.17
N TRP A 43 -2.88 4.20 -3.87
CA TRP A 43 -1.96 3.10 -4.07
C TRP A 43 -2.37 1.84 -3.30
N ARG A 44 -2.74 1.96 -2.04
CA ARG A 44 -3.22 0.82 -1.24
C ARG A 44 -4.50 0.23 -1.81
N ARG A 45 -5.42 1.09 -2.27
CA ARG A 45 -6.72 0.67 -2.81
C ARG A 45 -6.60 -0.05 -4.15
N THR A 46 -5.74 0.42 -5.04
CA THR A 46 -5.67 -0.03 -6.43
C THR A 46 -4.46 -0.90 -6.75
N GLY A 47 -3.39 -0.78 -5.99
CA GLY A 47 -2.10 -1.37 -6.30
C GLY A 47 -1.28 -0.57 -7.33
N TYR A 48 -1.80 0.55 -7.81
CA TYR A 48 -1.14 1.41 -8.80
C TYR A 48 -0.73 2.77 -8.22
N PRO A 49 0.33 3.40 -8.74
CA PRO A 49 1.28 2.88 -9.71
C PRO A 49 2.10 1.72 -9.16
N ASP A 50 2.74 0.94 -10.05
CA ASP A 50 3.70 -0.09 -9.65
C ASP A 50 4.98 0.59 -9.14
N LEU A 51 5.09 0.69 -7.84
CA LEU A 51 6.21 1.37 -7.17
C LEU A 51 7.38 0.43 -7.00
N ASN A 52 8.58 0.98 -7.15
CA ASN A 52 9.80 0.22 -6.85
C ASN A 52 9.78 -0.28 -5.41
N PRO A 53 10.15 -1.55 -5.18
CA PRO A 53 10.22 -2.09 -3.82
C PRO A 53 11.27 -1.36 -3.00
N VAL A 54 10.99 -1.18 -1.71
CA VAL A 54 11.93 -0.58 -0.77
C VAL A 54 13.02 -1.59 -0.45
N MET A 55 14.19 -1.42 -1.02
CA MET A 55 15.31 -2.37 -0.87
C MET A 55 15.97 -2.31 0.51
N VAL A 56 15.98 -1.14 1.14
CA VAL A 56 16.51 -0.94 2.50
C VAL A 56 15.43 -0.27 3.33
N ASN A 57 14.99 -0.94 4.36
CA ASN A 57 13.96 -0.42 5.28
C ASN A 57 14.50 -0.45 6.72
N GLU A 58 14.91 0.70 7.20
CA GLU A 58 15.36 0.86 8.60
C GLU A 58 14.20 0.72 9.60
N GLY A 59 12.96 0.89 9.13
CA GLY A 59 11.74 0.62 9.89
C GLY A 59 11.29 -0.84 9.89
N SER A 60 12.12 -1.78 9.50
CA SER A 60 11.79 -3.21 9.41
C SER A 60 11.28 -3.80 10.74
N PHE A 61 11.69 -3.21 11.88
CA PHE A 61 11.19 -3.58 13.20
C PHE A 61 9.67 -3.38 13.36
N GLN A 62 9.04 -2.61 12.49
CA GLN A 62 7.59 -2.42 12.42
C GLN A 62 6.89 -3.42 11.50
N GLY A 63 7.63 -4.38 10.95
CA GLY A 63 7.11 -5.43 10.11
C GLY A 63 6.77 -5.01 8.69
N ALA A 64 7.33 -3.89 8.19
CA ALA A 64 7.28 -3.57 6.78
C ALA A 64 8.10 -4.59 5.98
N THR A 65 7.54 -5.11 4.90
CA THR A 65 8.22 -6.03 4.00
C THR A 65 8.60 -5.34 2.69
N VAL A 66 9.57 -5.90 1.97
CA VAL A 66 9.98 -5.39 0.66
C VAL A 66 8.81 -5.41 -0.31
N GLU A 67 8.04 -6.51 -0.35
CA GLU A 67 6.91 -6.69 -1.26
C GLU A 67 5.63 -5.99 -0.78
N GLY A 68 5.37 -6.05 0.53
CA GLY A 68 4.14 -5.49 1.11
C GLY A 68 4.16 -3.97 1.30
N GLY A 69 5.35 -3.39 1.46
CA GLY A 69 5.52 -1.98 1.80
C GLY A 69 4.86 -1.60 3.12
N VAL A 70 4.60 -0.33 3.28
CA VAL A 70 3.88 0.22 4.44
C VAL A 70 2.41 0.40 4.07
N ARG A 71 1.55 -0.44 4.63
CA ARG A 71 0.10 -0.43 4.39
C ARG A 71 -0.68 0.32 5.47
N ARG A 72 -0.15 0.36 6.67
CA ARG A 72 -0.75 1.04 7.83
C ARG A 72 0.30 1.45 8.84
N MET A 73 -0.07 2.34 9.72
CA MET A 73 0.72 2.62 10.91
C MET A 73 0.45 1.55 11.96
N ILE A 74 1.47 1.15 12.70
CA ILE A 74 1.31 0.26 13.86
C ILE A 74 0.70 1.04 15.03
N TYR A 75 0.04 0.32 15.93
CA TYR A 75 -0.47 0.93 17.15
C TYR A 75 0.66 1.36 18.10
N PRO A 76 0.48 2.42 18.88
CA PRO A 76 1.45 2.80 19.90
C PRO A 76 1.70 1.68 20.90
N ALA A 77 2.92 1.60 21.41
CA ALA A 77 3.32 0.55 22.34
C ALA A 77 2.45 0.49 23.61
N SER A 78 1.89 1.63 24.02
CA SER A 78 0.96 1.72 25.17
C SER A 78 -0.35 0.95 25.00
N PHE A 79 -0.72 0.59 23.76
CA PHE A 79 -1.96 -0.16 23.48
C PHE A 79 -1.74 -1.67 23.30
N LYS A 80 -0.49 -2.15 23.26
CA LYS A 80 -0.16 -3.54 22.89
C LYS A 80 -0.83 -4.60 23.76
N ASP A 81 -1.09 -4.31 25.02
CA ASP A 81 -1.65 -5.26 25.98
C ASP A 81 -3.13 -5.07 26.25
N THR A 82 -3.79 -4.17 25.51
CA THR A 82 -5.23 -3.91 25.69
C THR A 82 -6.10 -4.98 25.02
N GLU A 83 -7.22 -5.33 25.64
CA GLU A 83 -8.17 -6.31 25.08
C GLU A 83 -8.82 -5.76 23.78
N GLU A 84 -8.99 -4.45 23.69
CA GLU A 84 -9.52 -3.78 22.50
C GLU A 84 -8.60 -3.98 21.29
N LEU A 85 -7.29 -3.89 21.50
CA LEU A 85 -6.34 -4.15 20.41
C LEU A 85 -6.35 -5.62 20.01
N LYS A 86 -6.37 -6.53 20.96
CA LYS A 86 -6.46 -7.98 20.68
C LYS A 86 -7.71 -8.31 19.86
N ALA A 87 -8.86 -7.73 20.21
CA ALA A 87 -10.08 -7.90 19.46
C ALA A 87 -9.97 -7.28 18.03
N ALA A 88 -9.37 -6.09 17.90
CA ALA A 88 -9.16 -5.45 16.62
C ALA A 88 -8.24 -6.27 15.70
N LEU A 89 -7.17 -6.86 16.23
CA LEU A 89 -6.24 -7.69 15.47
C LEU A 89 -6.91 -8.93 14.86
N GLN A 90 -7.94 -9.46 15.49
CA GLN A 90 -8.72 -10.58 14.95
C GLN A 90 -9.53 -10.21 13.72
N LEU A 91 -9.85 -8.92 13.52
CA LEU A 91 -10.57 -8.43 12.35
C LEU A 91 -9.67 -8.19 11.13
N PHE A 92 -8.36 -8.22 11.30
CA PHE A 92 -7.43 -8.04 10.21
C PHE A 92 -7.50 -9.21 9.22
N ASN A 93 -7.02 -9.00 8.00
CA ASN A 93 -7.05 -9.98 6.92
C ASN A 93 -8.46 -10.58 6.70
N ASN A 94 -9.47 -9.71 6.61
CA ASN A 94 -10.87 -10.13 6.41
C ASN A 94 -11.39 -11.09 7.50
N GLY A 95 -11.00 -10.86 8.75
CA GLY A 95 -11.43 -11.67 9.89
C GLY A 95 -10.60 -12.95 10.11
N GLN A 96 -9.52 -13.13 9.37
CA GLN A 96 -8.60 -14.26 9.59
C GLN A 96 -7.58 -14.00 10.72
N GLY A 97 -7.58 -12.77 11.21
CA GLY A 97 -6.61 -12.32 12.20
C GLY A 97 -5.29 -11.87 11.60
N GLY A 98 -4.51 -11.12 12.36
CA GLY A 98 -3.22 -10.63 11.93
C GLY A 98 -2.42 -10.06 13.08
N GLU A 99 -1.14 -9.87 12.84
CA GLU A 99 -0.26 -9.18 13.78
C GLU A 99 -0.28 -7.68 13.53
N ASP A 100 0.08 -6.90 14.55
CA ASP A 100 0.24 -5.45 14.44
C ASP A 100 1.54 -5.11 13.71
N LYS A 101 1.51 -5.27 12.39
CA LYS A 101 2.61 -4.97 11.48
C LYS A 101 2.20 -3.90 10.49
N SER A 102 3.16 -3.09 10.06
CA SER A 102 2.90 -2.05 9.05
C SER A 102 2.56 -2.61 7.66
N SER A 103 2.92 -3.87 7.38
CA SER A 103 2.56 -4.58 6.14
C SER A 103 1.17 -5.23 6.19
N THR A 104 0.52 -5.30 7.37
CA THR A 104 -0.81 -5.90 7.49
C THR A 104 -1.85 -5.06 6.75
N ARG A 105 -2.62 -5.72 5.89
CA ARG A 105 -3.65 -5.06 5.08
C ARG A 105 -4.89 -4.73 5.89
N LEU A 106 -5.51 -3.62 5.56
CA LEU A 106 -6.81 -3.25 6.06
C LEU A 106 -7.91 -3.95 5.26
N TRP A 107 -9.12 -4.03 5.81
CA TRP A 107 -10.26 -4.74 5.21
C TRP A 107 -10.63 -4.26 3.78
N TRP A 108 -10.33 -3.02 3.45
CA TRP A 108 -10.60 -2.44 2.13
C TRP A 108 -9.39 -2.52 1.18
N ASP A 109 -8.22 -2.89 1.67
CA ASP A 109 -6.98 -3.10 0.89
C ASP A 109 -6.97 -4.53 0.33
N CYS A 110 -7.91 -4.80 -0.59
CA CYS A 110 -8.18 -6.16 -1.07
C CYS A 110 -7.43 -6.53 -2.35
N LYS A 111 -6.90 -5.56 -3.08
CA LYS A 111 -6.14 -5.83 -4.31
C LYS A 111 -4.69 -6.19 -3.97
N ARG A 112 -4.34 -7.42 -4.32
CA ARG A 112 -3.01 -8.04 -4.26
C ARG A 112 -2.38 -8.16 -2.90
#